data_6078577b74d6f4b5812b1cc9ce37c6b8
#
_entry.id   6078577b74d6f4b5812b1cc9ce37c6b8
#
_cell.length_a   1.000
_cell.length_b   1.000
_cell.length_c   1.000
_cell.angle_alpha   90.00
_cell.angle_beta   90.00
_cell.angle_gamma   90.00
#
_symmetry.space_group_name_H-M   'P 1'
#
loop_
_entity.id
_entity.type
_entity.pdbx_description
1 polymer ?
#
loop_
_entity_poly.entity_id
_entity_poly.type
_entity_poly.pdbx_seq_one_letter_code
_entity_poly.pdbx_strand_id
1 'polypeptide(L)'
;TTRRQRQMCIRDRDNRPLKYEEFETHQNQVIYVSATPADYELEQTEGVYVEQIIRPTGLLDPIIEVRPSQNQIDDLVEEIQVRAEADERVLVTTLTKRMAEELTKYLSRISIRCRYIHSDIDTLERVEIMQDLRRGLFDVLIGVNLLREGLDLPEVSLVAIICLLYTSDAADE
;
A
#
# COMPACT_ATOMS: atom_id res chain seq x y z
N THR A 1 -34.76 -11.72 2.39
CA THR A 1 -34.94 -11.84 0.92
C THR A 1 -33.99 -12.88 0.35
N THR A 2 -34.55 -13.95 -0.24
CA THR A 2 -33.76 -15.05 -0.81
C THR A 2 -32.96 -14.58 -2.03
N ARG A 3 -31.83 -15.24 -2.30
CA ARG A 3 -30.95 -14.98 -3.46
C ARG A 3 -31.74 -14.88 -4.79
N ARG A 4 -32.85 -15.64 -4.89
CA ARG A 4 -33.76 -15.66 -6.06
C ARG A 4 -34.60 -14.36 -6.16
N GLN A 5 -34.99 -13.76 -5.04
CA GLN A 5 -35.71 -12.47 -5.02
C GLN A 5 -34.79 -11.28 -5.37
N ARG A 6 -33.52 -11.31 -4.96
CA ARG A 6 -32.53 -10.32 -5.40
C ARG A 6 -32.30 -10.35 -6.90
N GLN A 7 -32.25 -11.55 -7.52
CA GLN A 7 -32.11 -11.69 -8.98
C GLN A 7 -33.35 -11.21 -9.76
N MET A 8 -34.55 -11.38 -9.19
CA MET A 8 -35.77 -10.86 -9.80
C MET A 8 -35.85 -9.34 -9.73
N CYS A 9 -35.51 -8.73 -8.59
CA CYS A 9 -35.48 -7.27 -8.47
C CYS A 9 -34.45 -6.58 -9.38
N ILE A 10 -33.36 -7.25 -9.70
CA ILE A 10 -32.36 -6.74 -10.65
C ILE A 10 -32.87 -6.82 -12.09
N ARG A 11 -33.63 -7.88 -12.44
CA ARG A 11 -34.25 -8.04 -13.78
C ARG A 11 -35.35 -7.03 -14.07
N ASP A 12 -36.16 -6.69 -13.08
CA ASP A 12 -37.32 -5.79 -13.26
C ASP A 12 -36.97 -4.31 -13.35
N ARG A 13 -35.70 -3.92 -13.17
CA ARG A 13 -35.25 -2.52 -13.17
C ARG A 13 -34.21 -2.18 -14.24
N ASP A 14 -34.11 -2.95 -15.30
CA ASP A 14 -33.05 -2.79 -16.32
C ASP A 14 -31.61 -2.78 -15.79
N ASN A 15 -31.43 -3.07 -14.51
CA ASN A 15 -30.17 -3.06 -13.78
C ASN A 15 -29.54 -4.47 -13.77
N ARG A 16 -29.33 -5.08 -14.93
CA ARG A 16 -28.57 -6.31 -15.04
C ARG A 16 -27.08 -6.01 -15.26
N PRO A 17 -26.17 -6.85 -14.77
CA PRO A 17 -24.77 -6.76 -15.15
C PRO A 17 -24.63 -6.90 -16.67
N LEU A 18 -23.99 -5.94 -17.30
CA LEU A 18 -23.65 -6.02 -18.72
C LEU A 18 -22.55 -7.06 -18.91
N LYS A 19 -22.55 -7.74 -20.03
CA LYS A 19 -21.39 -8.45 -20.53
C LYS A 19 -20.39 -7.43 -21.07
N TYR A 20 -19.12 -7.83 -21.15
CA TYR A 20 -18.07 -6.93 -21.62
C TYR A 20 -18.33 -6.41 -23.04
N GLU A 21 -18.76 -7.29 -23.95
CA GLU A 21 -19.09 -6.93 -25.34
C GLU A 21 -20.28 -5.94 -25.43
N GLU A 22 -21.26 -6.07 -24.50
CA GLU A 22 -22.37 -5.11 -24.42
C GLU A 22 -21.91 -3.76 -23.90
N PHE A 23 -21.01 -3.77 -22.94
CA PHE A 23 -20.39 -2.54 -22.40
C PHE A 23 -19.61 -1.80 -23.49
N GLU A 24 -18.80 -2.48 -24.28
CA GLU A 24 -18.07 -1.89 -25.40
C GLU A 24 -18.98 -1.21 -26.43
N THR A 25 -20.15 -1.78 -26.73
CA THR A 25 -21.10 -1.18 -27.70
C THR A 25 -21.70 0.13 -27.22
N HIS A 26 -21.68 0.41 -25.92
CA HIS A 26 -22.18 1.67 -25.33
C HIS A 26 -21.11 2.76 -25.26
N GLN A 27 -19.85 2.44 -25.57
CA GLN A 27 -18.77 3.41 -25.57
C GLN A 27 -18.66 4.12 -26.92
N ASN A 28 -18.71 5.45 -26.93
CA ASN A 28 -18.44 6.23 -28.11
C ASN A 28 -17.02 6.72 -28.19
N GLN A 29 -16.52 7.30 -27.07
CA GLN A 29 -15.16 7.79 -26.93
C GLN A 29 -14.65 7.44 -25.54
N VAL A 30 -13.43 6.92 -25.46
CA VAL A 30 -12.81 6.48 -24.21
C VAL A 30 -11.46 7.15 -24.08
N ILE A 31 -11.20 7.70 -22.90
CA ILE A 31 -9.87 8.20 -22.52
C ILE A 31 -9.32 7.24 -21.47
N TYR A 32 -8.25 6.56 -21.82
CA TYR A 32 -7.52 5.69 -20.88
C TYR A 32 -6.49 6.53 -20.13
N VAL A 33 -6.47 6.42 -18.80
CA VAL A 33 -5.48 7.07 -17.93
C VAL A 33 -4.84 6.01 -17.06
N SER A 34 -3.55 5.79 -17.22
CA SER A 34 -2.80 4.79 -16.46
C SER A 34 -1.35 5.21 -16.32
N ALA A 35 -0.72 4.86 -15.20
CA ALA A 35 0.73 4.98 -15.04
C ALA A 35 1.48 3.90 -15.83
N THR A 36 0.83 2.75 -16.04
CA THR A 36 1.40 1.56 -16.70
C THR A 36 0.32 1.00 -17.64
N PRO A 37 0.17 1.53 -18.86
CA PRO A 37 -0.81 1.02 -19.81
C PRO A 37 -0.51 -0.45 -20.13
N ALA A 38 -1.56 -1.27 -20.22
CA ALA A 38 -1.49 -2.67 -20.60
C ALA A 38 -1.67 -2.84 -22.11
N ASP A 39 -1.51 -4.07 -22.59
CA ASP A 39 -1.60 -4.39 -24.01
C ASP A 39 -2.96 -4.00 -24.60
N TYR A 40 -4.06 -4.16 -23.83
CA TYR A 40 -5.40 -3.78 -24.27
C TYR A 40 -5.52 -2.29 -24.61
N GLU A 41 -5.07 -1.40 -23.72
CA GLU A 41 -5.12 0.05 -23.96
C GLU A 41 -4.24 0.45 -25.14
N LEU A 42 -3.06 -0.17 -25.28
CA LEU A 42 -2.15 0.06 -26.38
C LEU A 42 -2.74 -0.41 -27.72
N GLU A 43 -3.44 -1.54 -27.76
CA GLU A 43 -4.14 -2.02 -28.96
C GLU A 43 -5.28 -1.06 -29.36
N GLN A 44 -6.08 -0.60 -28.38
CA GLN A 44 -7.21 0.31 -28.63
C GLN A 44 -6.75 1.69 -29.12
N THR A 45 -5.57 2.12 -28.76
CA THR A 45 -5.00 3.42 -29.15
C THR A 45 -4.03 3.31 -30.33
N GLU A 46 -3.90 2.13 -30.95
CA GLU A 46 -2.94 1.86 -32.04
C GLU A 46 -1.48 2.19 -31.64
N GLY A 47 -1.17 2.04 -30.36
CA GLY A 47 0.15 2.39 -29.79
C GLY A 47 0.39 3.89 -29.61
N VAL A 48 -0.61 4.73 -29.86
CA VAL A 48 -0.49 6.18 -29.67
C VAL A 48 -0.92 6.54 -28.26
N TYR A 49 -0.01 7.15 -27.49
CA TYR A 49 -0.31 7.66 -26.14
C TYR A 49 0.42 8.96 -25.88
N VAL A 50 -0.12 9.73 -24.93
CA VAL A 50 0.47 11.00 -24.49
C VAL A 50 1.12 10.79 -23.14
N GLU A 51 2.41 11.07 -23.05
CA GLU A 51 3.13 10.99 -21.78
C GLU A 51 3.00 12.32 -21.01
N GLN A 52 2.61 12.22 -19.75
CA GLN A 52 2.63 13.33 -18.81
C GLN A 52 3.73 13.10 -17.77
N ILE A 53 4.95 13.49 -18.09
CA ILE A 53 6.13 13.24 -17.24
C ILE A 53 6.36 14.40 -16.26
N ILE A 54 5.75 15.56 -16.50
CA ILE A 54 6.01 16.78 -15.75
C ILE A 54 5.30 16.71 -14.40
N ARG A 55 6.06 16.83 -13.30
CA ARG A 55 5.56 17.11 -11.95
C ARG A 55 5.64 18.61 -11.69
N PRO A 56 4.56 19.37 -11.80
CA PRO A 56 4.59 20.84 -11.61
C PRO A 56 4.78 21.26 -10.14
N THR A 57 4.76 20.31 -9.21
CA THR A 57 4.85 20.56 -7.76
C THR A 57 6.23 21.00 -7.28
N GLY A 58 7.30 20.82 -8.07
CA GLY A 58 8.67 21.08 -7.66
C GLY A 58 9.21 20.14 -6.56
N LEU A 59 8.43 19.15 -6.15
CA LEU A 59 8.86 18.14 -5.18
C LEU A 59 9.79 17.13 -5.86
N LEU A 60 10.95 16.92 -5.27
CA LEU A 60 11.89 15.89 -5.70
C LEU A 60 11.38 14.51 -5.30
N ASP A 61 11.81 13.49 -6.04
CA ASP A 61 11.60 12.11 -5.62
C ASP A 61 12.37 11.83 -4.33
N PRO A 62 11.85 10.95 -3.45
CA PRO A 62 12.52 10.61 -2.21
C PRO A 62 13.87 9.94 -2.50
N ILE A 63 14.84 10.19 -1.62
CA ILE A 63 16.13 9.52 -1.69
C ILE A 63 15.92 8.04 -1.33
N ILE A 64 16.37 7.15 -2.21
CA ILE A 64 16.32 5.71 -1.99
C ILE A 64 17.70 5.22 -1.59
N GLU A 65 17.78 4.59 -0.42
CA GLU A 65 18.99 3.95 0.08
C GLU A 65 18.75 2.44 0.16
N VAL A 66 19.66 1.65 -0.42
CA VAL A 66 19.62 0.18 -0.34
C VAL A 66 20.70 -0.26 0.63
N ARG A 67 20.30 -0.88 1.73
CA ARG A 67 21.20 -1.39 2.78
C ARG A 67 21.29 -2.91 2.73
N PRO A 68 22.38 -3.52 3.23
CA PRO A 68 22.50 -4.97 3.34
C PRO A 68 21.39 -5.55 4.20
N SER A 69 20.94 -6.77 3.88
CA SER A 69 19.92 -7.48 4.68
C SER A 69 20.44 -7.95 6.04
N GLN A 70 21.75 -8.08 6.18
CA GLN A 70 22.40 -8.44 7.44
C GLN A 70 22.21 -7.30 8.45
N ASN A 71 21.72 -7.61 9.65
CA ASN A 71 21.41 -6.66 10.73
C ASN A 71 20.33 -5.61 10.38
N GLN A 72 19.53 -5.87 9.35
CA GLN A 72 18.49 -4.92 8.89
C GLN A 72 17.51 -4.47 9.97
N ILE A 73 17.28 -5.28 11.00
CA ILE A 73 16.37 -4.95 12.10
C ILE A 73 17.03 -3.97 13.08
N ASP A 74 18.33 -4.12 13.33
CA ASP A 74 19.08 -3.20 14.20
C ASP A 74 19.20 -1.83 13.52
N ASP A 75 19.53 -1.80 12.22
CA ASP A 75 19.53 -0.58 11.41
C ASP A 75 18.15 0.10 11.41
N LEU A 76 17.08 -0.68 11.27
CA LEU A 76 15.72 -0.16 11.33
C LEU A 76 15.41 0.48 12.69
N VAL A 77 15.84 -0.15 13.79
CA VAL A 77 15.62 0.37 15.16
C VAL A 77 16.32 1.69 15.35
N GLU A 78 17.58 1.83 14.91
CA GLU A 78 18.34 3.07 14.96
C GLU A 78 17.64 4.20 14.19
N GLU A 79 17.20 3.93 12.96
CA GLU A 79 16.47 4.90 12.13
C GLU A 79 15.11 5.30 12.76
N ILE A 80 14.39 4.36 13.35
CA ILE A 80 13.15 4.65 14.07
C ILE A 80 13.39 5.58 15.25
N GLN A 81 14.44 5.32 16.05
CA GLN A 81 14.76 6.15 17.21
C GLN A 81 15.08 7.59 16.81
N VAL A 82 15.90 7.77 15.77
CA VAL A 82 16.25 9.11 15.26
C VAL A 82 14.99 9.87 14.80
N ARG A 83 14.06 9.20 14.11
CA ARG A 83 12.82 9.83 13.63
C ARG A 83 11.84 10.11 14.78
N ALA A 84 11.72 9.20 15.73
CA ALA A 84 10.86 9.37 16.89
C ALA A 84 11.32 10.54 17.77
N GLU A 85 12.63 10.75 17.95
CA GLU A 85 13.20 11.91 18.65
C GLU A 85 12.91 13.24 17.93
N ALA A 86 12.81 13.21 16.60
CA ALA A 86 12.44 14.36 15.77
C ALA A 86 10.91 14.58 15.67
N ASP A 87 10.10 13.80 16.39
CA ASP A 87 8.63 13.76 16.29
C ASP A 87 8.10 13.43 14.90
N GLU A 88 8.84 12.65 14.13
CA GLU A 88 8.49 12.14 12.80
C GLU A 88 7.95 10.73 12.89
N ARG A 89 7.29 10.27 11.82
CA ARG A 89 6.65 8.95 11.76
C ARG A 89 7.34 8.06 10.73
N VAL A 90 7.26 6.75 10.96
CA VAL A 90 7.90 5.73 10.13
C VAL A 90 6.85 4.73 9.63
N LEU A 91 6.88 4.43 8.32
CA LEU A 91 6.16 3.31 7.75
C LEU A 91 7.12 2.15 7.52
N VAL A 92 6.74 0.96 7.97
CA VAL A 92 7.49 -0.26 7.72
C VAL A 92 6.63 -1.25 6.94
N THR A 93 7.05 -1.57 5.72
CA THR A 93 6.38 -2.58 4.91
C THR A 93 7.16 -3.88 4.94
N THR A 94 6.42 -4.98 5.10
CA THR A 94 6.96 -6.33 5.14
C THR A 94 6.33 -7.20 4.06
N LEU A 95 6.96 -8.31 3.71
CA LEU A 95 6.45 -9.22 2.68
C LEU A 95 5.30 -10.10 3.17
N THR A 96 5.26 -10.43 4.46
CA THR A 96 4.27 -11.36 5.01
C THR A 96 3.63 -10.82 6.29
N LYS A 97 2.38 -11.25 6.53
CA LYS A 97 1.63 -10.96 7.77
C LYS A 97 2.39 -11.41 9.02
N ARG A 98 2.93 -12.64 8.98
CA ARG A 98 3.69 -13.21 10.10
C ARG A 98 4.89 -12.34 10.47
N MET A 99 5.65 -11.89 9.48
CA MET A 99 6.80 -11.02 9.68
C MET A 99 6.39 -9.68 10.30
N ALA A 100 5.29 -9.07 9.82
CA ALA A 100 4.77 -7.84 10.40
C ALA A 100 4.38 -8.01 11.87
N GLU A 101 3.74 -9.12 12.22
CA GLU A 101 3.35 -9.43 13.61
C GLU A 101 4.57 -9.66 14.52
N GLU A 102 5.56 -10.43 14.06
CA GLU A 102 6.79 -10.71 14.80
C GLU A 102 7.59 -9.43 15.02
N LEU A 103 7.72 -8.60 13.98
CA LEU A 103 8.38 -7.30 14.07
C LEU A 103 7.67 -6.36 15.05
N THR A 104 6.34 -6.30 15.00
CA THR A 104 5.55 -5.48 15.92
C THR A 104 5.77 -5.91 17.38
N LYS A 105 5.76 -7.23 17.64
CA LYS A 105 6.05 -7.78 18.97
C LYS A 105 7.46 -7.44 19.44
N TYR A 106 8.43 -7.52 18.56
CA TYR A 106 9.82 -7.18 18.86
C TYR A 106 9.97 -5.70 19.20
N LEU A 107 9.47 -4.79 18.35
CA LEU A 107 9.56 -3.35 18.57
C LEU A 107 8.82 -2.92 19.85
N SER A 108 7.67 -3.52 20.14
CA SER A 108 6.94 -3.27 21.39
C SER A 108 7.73 -3.68 22.64
N ARG A 109 8.51 -4.79 22.58
CA ARG A 109 9.35 -5.24 23.70
C ARG A 109 10.48 -4.27 24.02
N ILE A 110 11.00 -3.58 23.02
CA ILE A 110 12.04 -2.55 23.20
C ILE A 110 11.44 -1.15 23.38
N SER A 111 10.14 -1.08 23.75
CA SER A 111 9.41 0.15 24.07
C SER A 111 9.23 1.15 22.92
N ILE A 112 9.31 0.70 21.68
CA ILE A 112 8.93 1.50 20.52
C ILE A 112 7.41 1.47 20.35
N ARG A 113 6.80 2.66 20.26
CA ARG A 113 5.35 2.81 20.05
C ARG A 113 5.01 2.45 18.60
N CYS A 114 4.48 1.28 18.38
CA CYS A 114 4.15 0.80 17.04
C CYS A 114 2.76 0.18 16.97
N ARG A 115 2.16 0.20 15.79
CA ARG A 115 0.92 -0.52 15.45
C ARG A 115 1.09 -1.33 14.19
N TYR A 116 0.30 -2.37 14.06
CA TYR A 116 0.24 -3.26 12.91
C TYR A 116 -1.08 -3.09 12.17
N ILE A 117 -1.00 -3.01 10.83
CA ILE A 117 -2.17 -3.07 9.95
C ILE A 117 -2.13 -4.35 9.11
N HIS A 118 -3.25 -5.10 9.11
CA HIS A 118 -3.43 -6.27 8.25
C HIS A 118 -4.61 -6.07 7.26
N SER A 119 -4.74 -6.99 6.30
CA SER A 119 -5.76 -6.90 5.24
C SER A 119 -7.20 -7.04 5.73
N ASP A 120 -7.39 -7.62 6.92
CA ASP A 120 -8.70 -7.98 7.46
C ASP A 120 -9.26 -6.91 8.42
N ILE A 121 -8.55 -5.78 8.58
CA ILE A 121 -8.98 -4.63 9.37
C ILE A 121 -10.11 -3.90 8.63
N ASP A 122 -11.16 -3.57 9.35
CA ASP A 122 -12.29 -2.80 8.82
C ASP A 122 -11.84 -1.40 8.35
N THR A 123 -12.55 -0.87 7.38
CA THR A 123 -12.23 0.45 6.79
C THR A 123 -12.23 1.57 7.82
N LEU A 124 -13.16 1.53 8.79
CA LEU A 124 -13.23 2.55 9.84
C LEU A 124 -12.02 2.47 10.77
N GLU A 125 -11.67 1.27 11.23
CA GLU A 125 -10.51 1.04 12.09
C GLU A 125 -9.22 1.46 11.39
N ARG A 126 -9.12 1.22 10.08
CA ARG A 126 -7.98 1.69 9.28
C ARG A 126 -7.85 3.21 9.28
N VAL A 127 -8.95 3.93 9.14
CA VAL A 127 -8.98 5.40 9.20
C VAL A 127 -8.54 5.88 10.58
N GLU A 128 -9.01 5.25 11.65
CA GLU A 128 -8.62 5.58 13.02
C GLU A 128 -7.11 5.37 13.26
N ILE A 129 -6.56 4.25 12.80
CA ILE A 129 -5.10 3.97 12.90
C ILE A 129 -4.29 5.05 12.18
N MET A 130 -4.73 5.46 10.99
CA MET A 130 -4.05 6.52 10.24
C MET A 130 -4.13 7.88 10.93
N GLN A 131 -5.28 8.21 11.53
CA GLN A 131 -5.43 9.44 12.33
C GLN A 131 -4.57 9.39 13.60
N ASP A 132 -4.49 8.26 14.26
CA ASP A 132 -3.67 8.06 15.46
C ASP A 132 -2.17 8.22 15.14
N LEU A 133 -1.72 7.71 13.99
CA LEU A 133 -0.36 7.93 13.49
C LEU A 133 -0.07 9.43 13.29
N ARG A 134 -0.97 10.14 12.62
CA ARG A 134 -0.86 11.60 12.40
C ARG A 134 -0.84 12.39 13.70
N ARG A 135 -1.62 11.97 14.68
CA ARG A 135 -1.68 12.59 16.03
C ARG A 135 -0.47 12.25 16.91
N GLY A 136 0.40 11.33 16.48
CA GLY A 136 1.57 10.92 17.23
C GLY A 136 1.28 9.99 18.42
N LEU A 137 0.17 9.30 18.42
CA LEU A 137 -0.13 8.31 19.47
C LEU A 137 0.81 7.11 19.39
N PHE A 138 1.40 6.87 18.23
CA PHE A 138 2.49 5.93 18.02
C PHE A 138 3.38 6.43 16.87
N ASP A 139 4.61 5.90 16.77
CA ASP A 139 5.63 6.41 15.85
C ASP A 139 5.78 5.55 14.60
N VAL A 140 5.49 4.26 14.71
CA VAL A 140 5.76 3.29 13.65
C VAL A 140 4.50 2.54 13.25
N LEU A 141 4.20 2.58 11.96
CA LEU A 141 3.14 1.78 11.37
C LEU A 141 3.74 0.65 10.55
N ILE A 142 3.38 -0.60 10.90
CA ILE A 142 3.89 -1.80 10.26
C ILE A 142 2.77 -2.49 9.51
N GLY A 143 3.05 -3.04 8.35
CA GLY A 143 2.07 -3.87 7.64
C GLY A 143 2.58 -4.43 6.32
N VAL A 144 1.70 -5.16 5.65
CA VAL A 144 1.95 -5.76 4.35
C VAL A 144 1.36 -4.86 3.26
N ASN A 145 2.16 -4.54 2.24
CA ASN A 145 1.73 -3.69 1.13
C ASN A 145 1.13 -2.35 1.59
N LEU A 146 1.76 -1.69 2.55
CA LEU A 146 1.31 -0.38 3.04
C LEU A 146 1.44 0.72 1.99
N LEU A 147 2.39 0.58 1.08
CA LEU A 147 2.68 1.54 0.02
C LEU A 147 1.66 1.39 -1.10
N ARG A 148 0.46 1.93 -0.87
CA ARG A 148 -0.59 2.02 -1.89
C ARG A 148 -0.80 3.47 -2.28
N GLU A 149 -1.28 3.68 -3.49
CA GLU A 149 -1.74 4.99 -3.96
C GLU A 149 -2.82 5.56 -3.01
N GLY A 150 -2.81 6.88 -2.83
CA GLY A 150 -3.80 7.58 -2.03
C GLY A 150 -3.47 7.74 -0.54
N LEU A 151 -2.26 7.41 -0.10
CA LEU A 151 -1.78 7.78 1.23
C LEU A 151 -1.10 9.14 1.17
N ASP A 152 -1.63 10.10 1.92
CA ASP A 152 -1.04 11.41 2.13
C ASP A 152 -0.72 11.57 3.62
N LEU A 153 0.54 11.34 3.98
CA LEU A 153 1.06 11.33 5.34
C LEU A 153 2.30 12.21 5.42
N PRO A 154 2.13 13.54 5.48
CA PRO A 154 3.27 14.47 5.51
C PRO A 154 4.14 14.31 6.77
N GLU A 155 3.60 13.69 7.83
CA GLU A 155 4.32 13.42 9.08
C GLU A 155 5.31 12.26 8.96
N VAL A 156 5.21 11.45 7.89
CA VAL A 156 6.09 10.30 7.64
C VAL A 156 7.33 10.77 6.89
N SER A 157 8.49 10.60 7.51
CA SER A 157 9.79 10.95 6.92
C SER A 157 10.60 9.75 6.45
N LEU A 158 10.24 8.54 6.90
CA LEU A 158 10.92 7.31 6.53
C LEU A 158 9.93 6.22 6.12
N VAL A 159 10.22 5.59 5.00
CA VAL A 159 9.56 4.36 4.56
C VAL A 159 10.61 3.25 4.48
N ALA A 160 10.50 2.25 5.34
CA ALA A 160 11.37 1.10 5.35
C ALA A 160 10.70 -0.11 4.70
N ILE A 161 11.38 -0.73 3.74
CA ILE A 161 10.94 -1.95 3.06
C ILE A 161 11.83 -3.09 3.53
N ILE A 162 11.26 -3.98 4.33
CA ILE A 162 11.98 -5.14 4.88
C ILE A 162 11.79 -6.33 3.95
N CYS A 163 12.88 -6.74 3.29
CA CYS A 163 12.94 -7.88 2.38
C CYS A 163 13.73 -9.02 3.01
N LEU A 164 13.07 -10.15 3.31
CA LEU A 164 13.73 -11.39 3.72
C LEU A 164 14.01 -12.27 2.49
N LEU A 165 14.85 -11.81 1.58
CA LEU A 165 15.25 -12.67 0.45
C LEU A 165 16.40 -13.62 0.78
N TYR A 166 16.97 -13.56 1.99
CA TYR A 166 18.11 -14.38 2.39
C TYR A 166 17.99 -14.90 3.83
N THR A 167 17.17 -15.92 4.03
CA THR A 167 17.29 -16.82 5.19
C THR A 167 17.21 -18.28 4.75
N SER A 168 17.88 -18.63 3.66
CA SER A 168 17.97 -20.03 3.21
C SER A 168 19.30 -20.71 3.59
N ASP A 169 20.17 -20.07 4.36
CA ASP A 169 21.45 -20.68 4.75
C ASP A 169 21.46 -21.25 6.18
N ALA A 170 20.30 -21.44 6.80
CA ALA A 170 20.20 -22.04 8.13
C ALA A 170 19.57 -23.45 8.11
N ALA A 171 19.63 -24.16 6.99
CA ALA A 171 19.06 -25.50 6.86
C ALA A 171 20.06 -26.55 6.41
N ASP A 172 21.37 -26.25 6.44
CA ASP A 172 22.43 -27.22 6.15
C ASP A 172 23.47 -27.21 7.29
N GLU A 173 23.03 -27.64 8.50
CA GLU A 173 23.84 -28.28 9.52
C GLU A 173 23.00 -29.29 10.33
#